data_0f6245a5ea10cb668671b06520a21124
#
_entry.id   0f6245a5ea10cb668671b06520a21124
#
_cell.length_a   1.000
_cell.length_b   1.000
_cell.length_c   1.000
_cell.angle_alpha   90.00
_cell.angle_beta   90.00
_cell.angle_gamma   90.00
#
_symmetry.space_group_name_H-M   'P 1'
#
loop_
_entity.id
_entity.type
_entity.pdbx_description
1 polymer ?
#
loop_
_entity_poly.entity_id
_entity_poly.type
_entity_poly.pdbx_seq_one_letter_code
_entity_poly.pdbx_strand_id
1 'polypeptide(L)'
;MRLLPLAFTLLLASAAQAQQVCAPQALPQVNACQGSARVSLAVVGDVLLHRALQSRGYGRGFASIWGAAIPLLSAADLAIANLEGPTAAGFSMNGRQIQDPGPVLDGTVYSGYPRFNYHPVVINDLRAAGVDVVTTANNHALDRGPRGLDATLAALDAARMSHIGAVPGGAPRFSPLRLRTRVGALSLIACTFSTNGIADPQAQVPRCYRDRAQLLRLVRQEAARGAGVLVLPHWGQEYVLSPNARQRRLARDLVAAGAMAVIGTHPHVPQPWEMIAGPAGTVPIT
;
A
#
# COMPACT_ATOMS: atom_id res chain seq x y z
N MET A 1 -21.58 71.82 30.94
CA MET A 1 -20.84 70.56 30.82
C MET A 1 -21.78 69.51 30.23
N ARG A 2 -21.65 69.24 28.93
CA ARG A 2 -22.46 68.22 28.26
C ARG A 2 -21.57 66.99 28.04
N LEU A 3 -21.94 65.89 28.67
CA LEU A 3 -21.29 64.55 28.50
C LEU A 3 -21.80 63.91 27.21
N LEU A 4 -20.90 63.65 26.26
CA LEU A 4 -21.17 62.74 25.10
C LEU A 4 -21.02 61.30 25.54
N PRO A 5 -21.90 60.41 25.09
CA PRO A 5 -21.71 58.98 25.28
C PRO A 5 -20.78 58.41 24.18
N LEU A 6 -19.74 57.70 24.60
CA LEU A 6 -18.93 56.85 23.73
C LEU A 6 -19.74 55.64 23.31
N ALA A 7 -20.01 55.51 22.03
CA ALA A 7 -20.57 54.28 21.45
C ALA A 7 -19.43 53.26 21.22
N PHE A 8 -19.47 52.15 21.94
CA PHE A 8 -18.61 51.00 21.74
C PHE A 8 -19.21 50.13 20.59
N THR A 9 -18.59 50.20 19.43
CA THR A 9 -18.96 49.30 18.33
C THR A 9 -18.23 47.97 18.51
N LEU A 10 -18.95 46.93 18.94
CA LEU A 10 -18.45 45.57 18.92
C LEU A 10 -18.37 45.11 17.45
N LEU A 11 -17.15 44.92 16.95
CA LEU A 11 -16.90 44.17 15.71
C LEU A 11 -17.05 42.68 16.03
N LEU A 12 -18.18 42.13 15.66
CA LEU A 12 -18.37 40.66 15.56
C LEU A 12 -17.59 40.20 14.32
N ALA A 13 -16.36 39.75 14.51
CA ALA A 13 -15.64 39.01 13.51
C ALA A 13 -16.34 37.65 13.34
N SER A 14 -17.00 37.45 12.22
CA SER A 14 -17.64 36.21 11.83
C SER A 14 -16.58 35.10 11.68
N ALA A 15 -16.58 34.16 12.59
CA ALA A 15 -15.87 32.86 12.44
C ALA A 15 -16.61 32.02 11.39
N ALA A 16 -16.46 32.36 10.12
CA ALA A 16 -16.99 31.61 8.98
C ALA A 16 -15.87 31.24 8.00
N GLN A 17 -14.83 30.53 8.51
CA GLN A 17 -13.79 29.96 7.65
C GLN A 17 -13.20 28.68 8.25
N ALA A 18 -14.02 27.69 8.48
CA ALA A 18 -13.53 26.35 8.76
C ALA A 18 -14.58 25.29 8.39
N GLN A 19 -15.00 25.27 7.14
CA GLN A 19 -15.69 24.13 6.53
C GLN A 19 -15.50 24.17 5.00
N GLN A 20 -14.26 24.18 4.53
CA GLN A 20 -14.00 23.50 3.26
C GLN A 20 -13.91 22.01 3.58
N VAL A 21 -15.06 21.40 3.77
CA VAL A 21 -15.21 19.96 3.57
C VAL A 21 -14.71 19.70 2.17
N CYS A 22 -13.63 18.90 2.03
CA CYS A 22 -13.23 18.36 0.75
C CYS A 22 -14.47 17.71 0.16
N ALA A 23 -15.15 18.38 -0.76
CA ALA A 23 -16.16 17.72 -1.58
C ALA A 23 -15.46 16.53 -2.22
N PRO A 24 -15.98 15.30 -2.12
CA PRO A 24 -15.37 14.16 -2.78
C PRO A 24 -15.25 14.53 -4.24
N GLN A 25 -14.01 14.70 -4.72
CA GLN A 25 -13.76 14.87 -6.14
C GLN A 25 -14.39 13.65 -6.80
N ALA A 26 -15.43 13.87 -7.61
CA ALA A 26 -16.00 12.79 -8.39
C ALA A 26 -14.86 12.13 -9.15
N LEU A 27 -14.59 10.87 -8.84
CA LEU A 27 -13.57 10.10 -9.56
C LEU A 27 -13.87 10.27 -11.05
N PRO A 28 -12.88 10.60 -11.90
CA PRO A 28 -13.09 10.74 -13.31
C PRO A 28 -13.75 9.44 -13.80
N GLN A 29 -14.96 9.53 -14.31
CA GLN A 29 -15.63 8.37 -14.89
C GLN A 29 -14.88 8.02 -16.17
N VAL A 30 -14.01 7.02 -16.07
CA VAL A 30 -13.31 6.48 -17.23
C VAL A 30 -14.31 5.57 -17.95
N ASN A 31 -14.87 6.03 -19.06
CA ASN A 31 -15.68 5.21 -19.96
C ASN A 31 -14.81 4.17 -20.71
N ALA A 32 -13.87 3.54 -20.01
CA ALA A 32 -12.93 2.60 -20.59
C ALA A 32 -13.52 1.20 -20.83
N CYS A 33 -14.72 0.92 -20.32
CA CYS A 33 -15.32 -0.41 -20.42
C CYS A 33 -16.64 -0.36 -21.19
N GLN A 34 -16.58 -0.59 -22.48
CA GLN A 34 -17.76 -0.83 -23.31
C GLN A 34 -18.35 -2.25 -23.18
N GLY A 35 -17.77 -3.09 -22.29
CA GLY A 35 -18.24 -4.45 -22.05
C GLY A 35 -19.27 -4.56 -20.92
N SER A 36 -20.12 -5.59 -21.01
CA SER A 36 -21.09 -5.93 -19.96
C SER A 36 -20.43 -6.57 -18.71
N ALA A 37 -19.24 -7.18 -18.85
CA ALA A 37 -18.50 -7.80 -17.77
C ALA A 37 -17.54 -6.80 -17.12
N ARG A 38 -17.55 -6.73 -15.79
CA ARG A 38 -16.70 -5.83 -15.01
C ARG A 38 -16.01 -6.60 -13.89
N VAL A 39 -14.83 -6.15 -13.50
CA VAL A 39 -14.13 -6.58 -12.28
C VAL A 39 -13.84 -5.34 -11.44
N SER A 40 -14.31 -5.33 -10.21
CA SER A 40 -14.07 -4.26 -9.25
C SER A 40 -12.81 -4.56 -8.44
N LEU A 41 -11.92 -3.56 -8.33
CA LEU A 41 -10.73 -3.63 -7.51
C LEU A 41 -10.85 -2.63 -6.36
N ALA A 42 -10.69 -3.10 -5.13
CA ALA A 42 -10.48 -2.24 -3.97
C ALA A 42 -8.98 -2.25 -3.65
N VAL A 43 -8.33 -1.09 -3.73
CA VAL A 43 -6.93 -0.96 -3.34
C VAL A 43 -6.87 0.01 -2.17
N VAL A 44 -6.42 -0.48 -1.03
CA VAL A 44 -6.23 0.33 0.18
C VAL A 44 -4.74 0.57 0.42
N GLY A 45 -4.44 1.58 1.25
CA GLY A 45 -3.07 1.98 1.54
C GLY A 45 -2.34 1.05 2.50
N ASP A 46 -1.59 1.68 3.40
CA ASP A 46 -0.60 1.02 4.22
C ASP A 46 -1.21 0.43 5.49
N VAL A 47 -1.08 -0.88 5.66
CA VAL A 47 -1.31 -1.57 6.92
C VAL A 47 -0.04 -1.40 7.74
N LEU A 48 0.09 -0.21 8.35
CA LEU A 48 1.23 0.21 9.16
C LEU A 48 0.79 0.30 10.64
N LEU A 49 1.06 -0.76 11.38
CA LEU A 49 0.54 -0.90 12.74
C LEU A 49 1.52 -0.33 13.77
N HIS A 50 1.39 0.95 14.09
CA HIS A 50 2.08 1.55 15.22
C HIS A 50 1.66 0.90 16.56
N ARG A 51 2.46 1.14 17.62
CA ARG A 51 2.30 0.47 18.93
C ARG A 51 0.85 0.46 19.45
N ALA A 52 0.15 1.59 19.36
CA ALA A 52 -1.23 1.70 19.81
C ALA A 52 -2.19 0.81 19.01
N LEU A 53 -1.99 0.71 17.68
CA LEU A 53 -2.81 -0.12 16.82
C LEU A 53 -2.53 -1.61 17.05
N GLN A 54 -1.25 -2.01 17.23
CA GLN A 54 -0.92 -3.39 17.58
C GLN A 54 -1.54 -3.79 18.92
N SER A 55 -1.35 -2.97 19.97
CA SER A 55 -1.94 -3.24 21.29
C SER A 55 -3.46 -3.37 21.22
N ARG A 56 -4.13 -2.50 20.45
CA ARG A 56 -5.57 -2.57 20.23
C ARG A 56 -5.96 -3.84 19.48
N GLY A 57 -5.26 -4.14 18.39
CA GLY A 57 -5.54 -5.31 17.55
C GLY A 57 -5.36 -6.62 18.30
N TYR A 58 -4.27 -6.76 19.06
CA TYR A 58 -4.03 -7.97 19.88
C TYR A 58 -5.01 -8.11 21.02
N GLY A 59 -5.43 -6.99 21.65
CA GLY A 59 -6.34 -7.03 22.80
C GLY A 59 -7.83 -7.10 22.43
N ARG A 60 -8.24 -6.60 21.25
CA ARG A 60 -9.66 -6.45 20.89
C ARG A 60 -10.00 -6.98 19.47
N GLY A 61 -9.03 -7.61 18.79
CA GLY A 61 -9.13 -7.98 17.37
C GLY A 61 -8.95 -6.78 16.44
N PHE A 62 -8.37 -7.02 15.28
CA PHE A 62 -8.05 -5.97 14.31
C PHE A 62 -9.30 -5.39 13.63
N ALA A 63 -10.42 -6.11 13.60
CA ALA A 63 -11.70 -5.55 13.17
C ALA A 63 -12.10 -4.29 13.97
N SER A 64 -11.60 -4.12 15.21
CA SER A 64 -11.79 -2.90 16.00
C SER A 64 -11.06 -1.67 15.42
N ILE A 65 -10.18 -1.86 14.43
CA ILE A 65 -9.42 -0.81 13.75
C ILE A 65 -10.03 -0.52 12.38
N TRP A 66 -10.20 -1.55 11.55
CA TRP A 66 -10.64 -1.39 10.15
C TRP A 66 -12.04 -1.94 9.85
N GLY A 67 -12.84 -2.25 10.88
CA GLY A 67 -14.19 -2.82 10.70
C GLY A 67 -15.09 -2.00 9.78
N ALA A 68 -14.97 -0.66 9.79
CA ALA A 68 -15.72 0.20 8.88
C ALA A 68 -15.36 0.03 7.40
N ALA A 69 -14.16 -0.47 7.08
CA ALA A 69 -13.73 -0.74 5.71
C ALA A 69 -14.16 -2.13 5.19
N ILE A 70 -14.50 -3.06 6.08
CA ILE A 70 -14.85 -4.44 5.71
C ILE A 70 -15.92 -4.51 4.63
N PRO A 71 -17.05 -3.78 4.71
CA PRO A 71 -18.09 -3.86 3.67
C PRO A 71 -17.60 -3.44 2.28
N LEU A 72 -16.66 -2.47 2.21
CA LEU A 72 -16.07 -2.00 0.95
C LEU A 72 -15.10 -3.02 0.37
N LEU A 73 -14.25 -3.61 1.22
CA LEU A 73 -13.29 -4.63 0.83
C LEU A 73 -14.01 -5.90 0.34
N SER A 74 -14.97 -6.38 1.12
CA SER A 74 -15.72 -7.61 0.80
C SER A 74 -16.67 -7.46 -0.41
N ALA A 75 -17.05 -6.25 -0.79
CA ALA A 75 -17.86 -5.99 -1.98
C ALA A 75 -17.07 -5.99 -3.28
N ALA A 76 -15.75 -5.86 -3.23
CA ALA A 76 -14.89 -5.89 -4.41
C ALA A 76 -14.65 -7.33 -4.88
N ASP A 77 -14.39 -7.49 -6.18
CA ASP A 77 -13.98 -8.78 -6.75
C ASP A 77 -12.53 -9.14 -6.38
N LEU A 78 -11.72 -8.13 -6.05
CA LEU A 78 -10.35 -8.28 -5.58
C LEU A 78 -9.98 -7.09 -4.70
N ALA A 79 -9.61 -7.35 -3.45
CA ALA A 79 -9.14 -6.35 -2.51
C ALA A 79 -7.63 -6.49 -2.25
N ILE A 80 -6.90 -5.38 -2.35
CA ILE A 80 -5.43 -5.33 -2.25
C ILE A 80 -5.06 -4.32 -1.15
N ALA A 81 -4.11 -4.71 -0.27
CA ALA A 81 -3.54 -3.83 0.77
C ALA A 81 -2.01 -3.86 0.73
N ASN A 82 -1.34 -2.82 1.19
CA ASN A 82 0.10 -2.88 1.45
C ASN A 82 0.35 -3.32 2.90
N LEU A 83 0.93 -4.51 3.09
CA LEU A 83 1.40 -4.97 4.40
C LEU A 83 2.76 -4.34 4.68
N GLU A 84 2.75 -3.18 5.34
CA GLU A 84 3.94 -2.38 5.58
C GLU A 84 4.63 -2.81 6.86
N GLY A 85 5.54 -3.74 6.70
CA GLY A 85 6.35 -4.36 7.75
C GLY A 85 6.26 -5.88 7.76
N PRO A 86 7.23 -6.53 8.43
CA PRO A 86 7.26 -7.98 8.57
C PRO A 86 6.12 -8.51 9.46
N THR A 87 5.78 -9.79 9.21
CA THR A 87 4.97 -10.63 10.12
C THR A 87 5.80 -11.87 10.51
N ALA A 88 6.99 -11.62 11.05
CA ALA A 88 8.01 -12.62 11.32
C ALA A 88 7.92 -13.11 12.78
N ALA A 89 7.26 -14.26 13.00
CA ALA A 89 7.11 -14.86 14.32
C ALA A 89 8.47 -15.22 14.92
N GLY A 90 8.70 -14.79 16.16
CA GLY A 90 9.92 -15.09 16.89
C GLY A 90 11.19 -14.41 16.38
N PHE A 91 11.09 -13.37 15.53
CA PHE A 91 12.25 -12.59 15.07
C PHE A 91 12.40 -11.28 15.83
N SER A 92 13.49 -11.14 16.59
CA SER A 92 13.84 -9.90 17.29
C SER A 92 14.25 -8.78 16.32
N MET A 93 14.34 -7.54 16.81
CA MET A 93 14.78 -6.38 16.03
C MET A 93 16.18 -6.55 15.41
N ASN A 94 17.02 -7.42 15.95
CA ASN A 94 18.36 -7.72 15.42
C ASN A 94 18.34 -8.89 14.40
N GLY A 95 17.16 -9.35 13.96
CA GLY A 95 17.02 -10.45 13.03
C GLY A 95 17.38 -11.83 13.60
N ARG A 96 17.50 -11.95 14.93
CA ARG A 96 17.75 -13.23 15.61
C ARG A 96 16.43 -13.91 15.89
N GLN A 97 16.38 -15.22 15.62
CA GLN A 97 15.23 -16.03 15.99
C GLN A 97 15.30 -16.36 17.47
N ILE A 98 14.22 -16.10 18.17
CA ILE A 98 14.01 -16.36 19.61
C ILE A 98 12.62 -16.95 19.81
N GLN A 99 12.27 -17.27 21.06
CA GLN A 99 10.92 -17.75 21.37
C GLN A 99 9.88 -16.70 21.01
N ASP A 100 8.81 -17.13 20.34
CA ASP A 100 7.67 -16.29 20.02
C ASP A 100 6.86 -16.01 21.30
N PRO A 101 6.64 -14.71 21.66
CA PRO A 101 5.84 -14.34 22.82
C PRO A 101 4.33 -14.49 22.61
N GLY A 102 3.88 -14.87 21.39
CA GLY A 102 2.47 -14.81 20.99
C GLY A 102 2.01 -13.39 20.62
N PRO A 103 0.70 -13.16 20.38
CA PRO A 103 0.17 -11.89 19.85
C PRO A 103 0.15 -10.79 20.93
N VAL A 104 1.31 -10.35 21.36
CA VAL A 104 1.51 -9.28 22.33
C VAL A 104 2.56 -8.29 21.84
N LEU A 105 2.37 -7.01 22.11
CA LEU A 105 3.36 -5.98 21.81
C LEU A 105 4.43 -5.99 22.91
N ASP A 106 5.48 -6.80 22.73
CA ASP A 106 6.56 -6.98 23.69
C ASP A 106 7.74 -6.00 23.51
N GLY A 107 7.79 -5.30 22.37
CA GLY A 107 8.87 -4.37 22.02
C GLY A 107 10.17 -5.04 21.58
N THR A 108 10.26 -6.36 21.58
CA THR A 108 11.45 -7.14 21.20
C THR A 108 11.21 -7.91 19.92
N VAL A 109 10.23 -8.79 19.89
CA VAL A 109 9.76 -9.50 18.69
C VAL A 109 8.78 -8.64 17.94
N TYR A 110 7.68 -8.25 18.60
CA TYR A 110 6.64 -7.44 17.99
C TYR A 110 6.78 -5.99 18.43
N SER A 111 6.95 -5.10 17.47
CA SER A 111 7.33 -3.70 17.72
C SER A 111 6.75 -2.78 16.63
N GLY A 112 6.60 -1.50 16.99
CA GLY A 112 6.27 -0.42 16.08
C GLY A 112 7.52 0.33 15.61
N TYR A 113 7.33 1.61 15.21
CA TYR A 113 8.40 2.48 14.77
C TYR A 113 9.62 2.46 15.74
N PRO A 114 10.87 2.48 15.22
CA PRO A 114 11.26 2.64 13.83
C PRO A 114 11.39 1.32 13.03
N ARG A 115 11.28 0.16 13.67
CA ARG A 115 11.38 -1.17 13.05
C ARG A 115 10.16 -2.00 13.44
N PHE A 116 9.28 -2.16 12.46
CA PHE A 116 8.03 -2.87 12.65
C PHE A 116 8.22 -4.39 12.62
N ASN A 117 7.39 -5.08 13.35
CA ASN A 117 7.09 -6.49 13.18
C ASN A 117 5.74 -6.78 13.84
N TYR A 118 4.90 -7.52 13.17
CA TYR A 118 3.57 -7.89 13.62
C TYR A 118 3.48 -9.38 13.86
N HIS A 119 2.64 -9.79 14.82
CA HIS A 119 2.32 -11.21 14.95
C HIS A 119 1.53 -11.67 13.71
N PRO A 120 1.79 -12.88 13.17
CA PRO A 120 1.11 -13.40 11.96
C PRO A 120 -0.41 -13.47 12.06
N VAL A 121 -1.01 -13.36 13.25
CA VAL A 121 -2.47 -13.25 13.42
C VAL A 121 -3.08 -12.12 12.56
N VAL A 122 -2.33 -11.04 12.31
CA VAL A 122 -2.80 -9.93 11.47
C VAL A 122 -3.15 -10.37 10.06
N ILE A 123 -2.48 -11.40 9.52
CA ILE A 123 -2.75 -11.93 8.19
C ILE A 123 -4.16 -12.56 8.13
N ASN A 124 -4.53 -13.31 9.16
CA ASN A 124 -5.86 -13.91 9.25
C ASN A 124 -6.95 -12.84 9.39
N ASP A 125 -6.69 -11.79 10.17
CA ASP A 125 -7.63 -10.68 10.33
C ASP A 125 -7.79 -9.87 9.03
N LEU A 126 -6.72 -9.67 8.24
CA LEU A 126 -6.82 -9.05 6.91
C LEU A 126 -7.66 -9.90 5.96
N ARG A 127 -7.46 -11.23 5.94
CA ARG A 127 -8.30 -12.12 5.13
C ARG A 127 -9.76 -12.08 5.56
N ALA A 128 -10.01 -12.11 6.87
CA ALA A 128 -11.36 -11.99 7.42
C ALA A 128 -12.01 -10.63 7.09
N ALA A 129 -11.22 -9.59 6.90
CA ALA A 129 -11.67 -8.28 6.44
C ALA A 129 -11.96 -8.21 4.93
N GLY A 130 -11.68 -9.28 4.17
CA GLY A 130 -11.91 -9.33 2.73
C GLY A 130 -10.69 -8.95 1.88
N VAL A 131 -9.50 -8.84 2.46
CA VAL A 131 -8.26 -8.63 1.68
C VAL A 131 -7.83 -9.93 1.02
N ASP A 132 -7.67 -9.91 -0.30
CA ASP A 132 -7.27 -11.07 -1.11
C ASP A 132 -5.77 -11.11 -1.39
N VAL A 133 -5.14 -9.93 -1.54
CA VAL A 133 -3.72 -9.81 -1.89
C VAL A 133 -3.07 -8.75 -1.03
N VAL A 134 -1.86 -9.03 -0.54
CA VAL A 134 -1.02 -8.00 0.09
C VAL A 134 0.23 -7.72 -0.73
N THR A 135 0.62 -6.43 -0.81
CA THR A 135 1.96 -6.05 -1.28
C THR A 135 2.93 -6.10 -0.12
N THR A 136 4.14 -6.60 -0.39
CA THR A 136 5.22 -6.79 0.60
C THR A 136 6.50 -6.02 0.24
N ALA A 137 6.51 -5.33 -0.92
CA ALA A 137 7.62 -4.49 -1.34
C ALA A 137 7.42 -3.07 -0.80
N ASN A 138 7.88 -2.82 0.41
CA ASN A 138 7.86 -1.51 1.06
C ASN A 138 9.19 -1.22 1.78
N ASN A 139 9.35 -0.01 2.32
CA ASN A 139 10.58 0.41 2.98
C ASN A 139 10.84 -0.34 4.29
N HIS A 140 9.81 -0.93 4.92
CA HIS A 140 9.89 -1.72 6.13
C HIS A 140 10.01 -3.24 5.89
N ALA A 141 10.03 -3.70 4.64
CA ALA A 141 10.09 -5.14 4.31
C ALA A 141 11.25 -5.88 4.99
N LEU A 142 12.38 -5.21 5.21
CA LEU A 142 13.58 -5.80 5.82
C LEU A 142 13.80 -5.44 7.30
N ASP A 143 12.82 -4.97 8.01
CA ASP A 143 12.94 -4.57 9.42
C ASP A 143 13.35 -5.71 10.36
N ARG A 144 13.21 -6.95 9.91
CA ARG A 144 13.71 -8.17 10.58
C ARG A 144 14.81 -8.89 9.78
N GLY A 145 15.45 -8.16 8.84
CA GLY A 145 16.48 -8.70 7.95
C GLY A 145 15.94 -9.71 6.92
N PRO A 146 16.82 -10.27 6.11
CA PRO A 146 16.44 -11.22 5.06
C PRO A 146 15.69 -12.45 5.59
N ARG A 147 16.15 -13.04 6.70
CA ARG A 147 15.48 -14.20 7.31
C ARG A 147 14.09 -13.87 7.86
N GLY A 148 13.91 -12.66 8.43
CA GLY A 148 12.60 -12.20 8.87
C GLY A 148 11.65 -11.96 7.70
N LEU A 149 12.17 -11.51 6.56
CA LEU A 149 11.38 -11.40 5.34
C LEU A 149 10.97 -12.80 4.83
N ASP A 150 11.87 -13.77 4.78
CA ASP A 150 11.52 -15.15 4.42
C ASP A 150 10.44 -15.71 5.36
N ALA A 151 10.55 -15.46 6.68
CA ALA A 151 9.53 -15.88 7.65
C ALA A 151 8.18 -15.18 7.41
N THR A 152 8.19 -13.92 7.00
CA THR A 152 6.96 -13.18 6.62
C THR A 152 6.28 -13.82 5.41
N LEU A 153 7.05 -14.12 4.35
CA LEU A 153 6.51 -14.77 3.16
C LEU A 153 5.95 -16.16 3.49
N ALA A 154 6.67 -16.94 4.29
CA ALA A 154 6.20 -18.24 4.76
C ALA A 154 4.90 -18.14 5.60
N ALA A 155 4.75 -17.11 6.42
CA ALA A 155 3.52 -16.87 7.18
C ALA A 155 2.33 -16.52 6.27
N LEU A 156 2.56 -15.74 5.21
CA LEU A 156 1.56 -15.41 4.20
C LEU A 156 1.12 -16.69 3.43
N ASP A 157 2.07 -17.52 3.02
CA ASP A 157 1.80 -18.79 2.35
C ASP A 157 1.01 -19.75 3.24
N ALA A 158 1.42 -19.89 4.51
CA ALA A 158 0.73 -20.74 5.49
C ALA A 158 -0.71 -20.28 5.73
N ALA A 159 -0.95 -18.97 5.73
CA ALA A 159 -2.27 -18.39 5.82
C ALA A 159 -3.04 -18.41 4.49
N ARG A 160 -2.45 -18.88 3.39
CA ARG A 160 -3.02 -18.81 2.03
C ARG A 160 -3.41 -17.38 1.64
N MET A 161 -2.63 -16.39 2.05
CA MET A 161 -2.75 -15.00 1.64
C MET A 161 -1.91 -14.81 0.37
N SER A 162 -2.55 -14.46 -0.73
CA SER A 162 -1.81 -14.08 -1.93
C SER A 162 -0.96 -12.86 -1.66
N HIS A 163 0.28 -12.86 -2.12
CA HIS A 163 1.19 -11.73 -1.90
C HIS A 163 2.06 -11.45 -3.12
N ILE A 164 2.56 -10.23 -3.19
CA ILE A 164 3.37 -9.75 -4.30
C ILE A 164 4.37 -8.71 -3.82
N GLY A 165 5.52 -8.67 -4.47
CA GLY A 165 6.58 -7.71 -4.24
C GLY A 165 7.83 -8.40 -3.76
N ALA A 166 8.04 -8.56 -2.46
CA ALA A 166 9.19 -9.28 -1.95
C ALA A 166 9.17 -10.76 -2.37
N VAL A 167 10.35 -11.32 -2.52
CA VAL A 167 10.56 -12.71 -2.93
C VAL A 167 11.49 -13.41 -1.95
N PRO A 168 11.42 -14.75 -1.85
CA PRO A 168 12.39 -15.52 -1.06
C PRO A 168 13.83 -15.30 -1.55
N GLY A 169 14.79 -15.46 -0.65
CA GLY A 169 16.21 -15.36 -1.00
C GLY A 169 16.57 -16.32 -2.13
N GLY A 170 17.29 -15.80 -3.14
CA GLY A 170 17.68 -16.57 -4.34
C GLY A 170 16.62 -16.67 -5.44
N ALA A 171 15.40 -16.24 -5.22
CA ALA A 171 14.37 -16.18 -6.25
C ALA A 171 14.55 -14.95 -7.19
N PRO A 172 13.98 -14.99 -8.41
CA PRO A 172 13.97 -13.82 -9.29
C PRO A 172 13.32 -12.63 -8.61
N ARG A 173 14.01 -11.49 -8.52
CA ARG A 173 13.59 -10.28 -7.78
C ARG A 173 12.20 -9.77 -8.16
N PHE A 174 11.80 -9.89 -9.41
CA PHE A 174 10.46 -9.58 -9.87
C PHE A 174 9.71 -10.84 -10.25
N SER A 175 8.65 -11.12 -9.52
CA SER A 175 7.71 -12.21 -9.80
C SER A 175 6.30 -11.64 -9.82
N PRO A 176 5.66 -11.45 -10.98
CA PRO A 176 4.32 -10.91 -11.04
C PRO A 176 3.30 -11.93 -10.53
N LEU A 177 2.29 -11.47 -9.80
CA LEU A 177 1.13 -12.28 -9.47
C LEU A 177 0.14 -12.21 -10.63
N ARG A 178 -0.11 -13.37 -11.26
CA ARG A 178 -1.05 -13.48 -12.37
C ARG A 178 -2.36 -14.08 -11.91
N LEU A 179 -3.44 -13.36 -12.13
CA LEU A 179 -4.79 -13.75 -11.77
C LEU A 179 -5.64 -13.90 -13.03
N ARG A 180 -6.54 -14.87 -13.02
CA ARG A 180 -7.60 -14.98 -14.03
C ARG A 180 -8.85 -14.33 -13.49
N THR A 181 -9.42 -13.41 -14.25
CA THR A 181 -10.68 -12.75 -13.92
C THR A 181 -11.72 -13.05 -15.00
N ARG A 182 -12.99 -12.72 -14.73
CA ARG A 182 -14.06 -12.86 -15.72
C ARG A 182 -13.92 -11.94 -16.93
N VAL A 183 -13.03 -10.93 -16.87
CA VAL A 183 -12.76 -9.99 -17.98
C VAL A 183 -11.40 -10.20 -18.61
N GLY A 184 -10.65 -11.23 -18.23
CA GLY A 184 -9.32 -11.53 -18.76
C GLY A 184 -8.25 -11.72 -17.68
N ALA A 185 -7.01 -11.78 -18.12
CA ALA A 185 -5.86 -11.92 -17.21
C ALA A 185 -5.50 -10.57 -16.58
N LEU A 186 -5.18 -10.59 -15.29
CA LEU A 186 -4.64 -9.46 -14.54
C LEU A 186 -3.25 -9.83 -14.02
N SER A 187 -2.28 -8.95 -14.20
CA SER A 187 -0.92 -9.11 -13.70
C SER A 187 -0.60 -8.00 -12.71
N LEU A 188 -0.32 -8.36 -11.47
CA LEU A 188 0.05 -7.43 -10.40
C LEU A 188 1.57 -7.39 -10.26
N ILE A 189 2.15 -6.19 -10.14
CA ILE A 189 3.58 -5.97 -9.96
C ILE A 189 3.78 -4.93 -8.86
N ALA A 190 4.62 -5.24 -7.86
CA ALA A 190 4.91 -4.30 -6.78
C ALA A 190 6.42 -4.02 -6.68
N CYS A 191 6.77 -2.82 -6.19
CA CYS A 191 8.14 -2.41 -5.92
C CYS A 191 8.20 -1.30 -4.88
N THR A 192 9.34 -1.07 -4.27
CA THR A 192 9.54 0.03 -3.30
C THR A 192 10.66 0.98 -3.72
N PHE A 193 10.58 2.22 -3.23
CA PHE A 193 11.64 3.21 -3.44
C PHE A 193 12.88 2.95 -2.57
N SER A 194 12.70 2.35 -1.38
CA SER A 194 13.70 2.22 -0.33
C SER A 194 13.53 0.92 0.48
N THR A 195 14.52 0.60 1.28
CA THR A 195 14.49 -0.37 2.38
C THR A 195 15.03 0.28 3.68
N ASN A 196 14.81 1.60 3.84
CA ASN A 196 15.27 2.40 4.99
C ASN A 196 16.76 2.21 5.29
N GLY A 197 17.59 2.07 4.23
CA GLY A 197 19.03 1.85 4.36
C GLY A 197 19.43 0.43 4.78
N ILE A 198 18.50 -0.47 5.02
CA ILE A 198 18.79 -1.86 5.35
C ILE A 198 19.27 -2.57 4.09
N ALA A 199 20.42 -3.24 4.21
CA ALA A 199 20.99 -4.00 3.10
C ALA A 199 20.11 -5.19 2.69
N ASP A 200 20.01 -5.40 1.38
CA ASP A 200 19.30 -6.53 0.77
C ASP A 200 20.29 -7.43 0.00
N PRO A 201 21.12 -8.20 0.70
CA PRO A 201 22.17 -9.01 0.07
C PRO A 201 21.62 -10.17 -0.75
N GLN A 202 20.39 -10.60 -0.48
CA GLN A 202 19.72 -11.69 -1.19
C GLN A 202 18.83 -11.21 -2.33
N ALA A 203 18.80 -9.89 -2.59
CA ALA A 203 18.02 -9.28 -3.66
C ALA A 203 16.51 -9.59 -3.60
N GLN A 204 15.95 -9.63 -2.37
CA GLN A 204 14.56 -10.05 -2.12
C GLN A 204 13.52 -8.96 -2.40
N VAL A 205 13.91 -7.69 -2.32
CA VAL A 205 12.96 -6.57 -2.42
C VAL A 205 13.11 -5.81 -3.74
N PRO A 206 12.12 -5.86 -4.63
CA PRO A 206 12.12 -5.10 -5.89
C PRO A 206 12.18 -3.59 -5.65
N ARG A 207 13.12 -2.90 -6.31
CA ARG A 207 13.35 -1.45 -6.13
C ARG A 207 12.87 -0.69 -7.36
N CYS A 208 11.83 0.12 -7.22
CA CYS A 208 11.18 0.84 -8.32
C CYS A 208 12.16 1.64 -9.18
N TYR A 209 13.12 2.32 -8.55
CA TYR A 209 14.04 3.21 -9.25
C TYR A 209 15.37 2.54 -9.60
N ARG A 210 15.93 1.76 -8.69
CA ARG A 210 17.19 1.04 -8.91
C ARG A 210 17.04 -0.03 -10.01
N ASP A 211 15.95 -0.78 -9.95
CA ASP A 211 15.68 -1.89 -10.86
C ASP A 211 14.70 -1.48 -11.99
N ARG A 212 14.56 -0.16 -12.27
CA ARG A 212 13.59 0.42 -13.21
C ARG A 212 13.60 -0.24 -14.58
N ALA A 213 14.76 -0.52 -15.12
CA ALA A 213 14.86 -1.15 -16.46
C ALA A 213 14.22 -2.55 -16.47
N GLN A 214 14.40 -3.34 -15.41
CA GLN A 214 13.80 -4.67 -15.26
C GLN A 214 12.28 -4.56 -15.05
N LEU A 215 11.85 -3.62 -14.20
CA LEU A 215 10.44 -3.33 -13.96
C LEU A 215 9.71 -3.00 -15.28
N LEU A 216 10.23 -2.07 -16.06
CA LEU A 216 9.62 -1.66 -17.33
C LEU A 216 9.62 -2.79 -18.38
N ARG A 217 10.66 -3.63 -18.40
CA ARG A 217 10.66 -4.83 -19.27
C ARG A 217 9.55 -5.79 -18.86
N LEU A 218 9.39 -6.04 -17.57
CA LEU A 218 8.34 -6.94 -17.07
C LEU A 218 6.94 -6.41 -17.40
N VAL A 219 6.67 -5.10 -17.20
CA VAL A 219 5.39 -4.50 -17.57
C VAL A 219 5.08 -4.71 -19.05
N ARG A 220 6.07 -4.45 -19.95
CA ARG A 220 5.88 -4.71 -21.41
C ARG A 220 5.61 -6.17 -21.70
N GLN A 221 6.30 -7.10 -21.04
CA GLN A 221 6.11 -8.54 -21.25
C GLN A 221 4.71 -8.99 -20.82
N GLU A 222 4.22 -8.52 -19.69
CA GLU A 222 2.88 -8.88 -19.21
C GLU A 222 1.79 -8.23 -20.09
N ALA A 223 1.95 -6.97 -20.48
CA ALA A 223 1.03 -6.31 -21.41
C ALA A 223 0.99 -7.00 -22.78
N ALA A 224 2.15 -7.40 -23.31
CA ALA A 224 2.24 -8.12 -24.58
C ALA A 224 1.58 -9.52 -24.55
N ARG A 225 1.37 -10.09 -23.35
CA ARG A 225 0.60 -11.33 -23.13
C ARG A 225 -0.92 -11.09 -23.09
N GLY A 226 -1.37 -9.85 -23.24
CA GLY A 226 -2.77 -9.47 -23.14
C GLY A 226 -3.29 -9.35 -21.72
N ALA A 227 -2.42 -9.26 -20.72
CA ALA A 227 -2.84 -9.03 -19.35
C ALA A 227 -3.08 -7.54 -19.08
N GLY A 228 -4.11 -7.22 -18.31
CA GLY A 228 -4.22 -5.92 -17.64
C GLY A 228 -3.14 -5.83 -16.57
N VAL A 229 -2.20 -4.88 -16.70
CA VAL A 229 -1.06 -4.76 -15.78
C VAL A 229 -1.34 -3.66 -14.76
N LEU A 230 -1.44 -4.04 -13.49
CA LEU A 230 -1.54 -3.13 -12.36
C LEU A 230 -0.18 -3.05 -11.64
N VAL A 231 0.38 -1.85 -11.55
CA VAL A 231 1.64 -1.62 -10.83
C VAL A 231 1.35 -0.91 -9.51
N LEU A 232 1.91 -1.45 -8.43
CA LEU A 232 1.69 -1.05 -7.05
C LEU A 232 3.03 -0.58 -6.43
N PRO A 233 3.49 0.65 -6.75
CA PRO A 233 4.73 1.16 -6.19
C PRO A 233 4.51 1.73 -4.78
N HIS A 234 5.42 1.40 -3.87
CA HIS A 234 5.54 2.04 -2.57
C HIS A 234 6.59 3.14 -2.68
N TRP A 235 6.15 4.41 -2.79
CA TRP A 235 7.00 5.53 -3.22
C TRP A 235 6.56 6.88 -2.68
N GLY A 236 7.36 7.90 -2.94
CA GLY A 236 7.02 9.28 -2.61
C GLY A 236 7.73 9.78 -1.37
N GLN A 237 7.06 10.67 -0.68
CA GLN A 237 7.51 11.27 0.57
C GLN A 237 6.34 11.31 1.54
N GLU A 238 6.58 10.86 2.76
CA GLU A 238 5.57 10.83 3.83
C GLU A 238 4.98 12.23 4.07
N TYR A 239 3.66 12.25 4.27
CA TYR A 239 2.86 13.44 4.61
C TYR A 239 2.88 14.58 3.59
N VAL A 240 3.37 14.34 2.36
CA VAL A 240 3.34 15.30 1.27
C VAL A 240 2.15 15.03 0.36
N LEU A 241 1.24 16.00 0.24
CA LEU A 241 -0.03 15.91 -0.50
C LEU A 241 0.11 15.92 -2.03
N SER A 242 1.31 16.16 -2.55
CA SER A 242 1.54 16.24 -4.01
C SER A 242 2.63 15.27 -4.44
N PRO A 243 2.42 14.50 -5.51
CA PRO A 243 3.45 13.61 -6.03
C PRO A 243 4.66 14.42 -6.54
N ASN A 244 5.86 13.93 -6.26
CA ASN A 244 7.10 14.57 -6.70
C ASN A 244 7.42 14.22 -8.17
N ALA A 245 8.40 14.94 -8.75
CA ALA A 245 8.80 14.74 -10.15
C ALA A 245 9.27 13.29 -10.46
N ARG A 246 9.80 12.60 -9.46
CA ARG A 246 10.33 11.23 -9.59
C ARG A 246 9.17 10.22 -9.68
N GLN A 247 8.11 10.38 -8.88
CA GLN A 247 6.87 9.61 -8.97
C GLN A 247 6.24 9.81 -10.36
N ARG A 248 6.00 11.06 -10.77
CA ARG A 248 5.39 11.40 -12.07
C ARG A 248 6.18 10.86 -13.26
N ARG A 249 7.51 10.87 -13.19
CA ARG A 249 8.36 10.31 -14.27
C ARG A 249 8.18 8.80 -14.38
N LEU A 250 8.28 8.08 -13.25
CA LEU A 250 8.13 6.63 -13.25
C LEU A 250 6.72 6.22 -13.65
N ALA A 251 5.68 6.95 -13.21
CA ALA A 251 4.30 6.71 -13.63
C ALA A 251 4.15 6.79 -15.16
N ARG A 252 4.66 7.86 -15.79
CA ARG A 252 4.64 7.98 -17.27
C ARG A 252 5.39 6.84 -17.96
N ASP A 253 6.53 6.43 -17.42
CA ASP A 253 7.31 5.31 -17.97
C ASP A 253 6.56 3.98 -17.87
N LEU A 254 5.85 3.74 -16.77
CA LEU A 254 5.03 2.54 -16.56
C LEU A 254 3.83 2.52 -17.51
N VAL A 255 3.15 3.64 -17.66
CA VAL A 255 2.05 3.79 -18.60
C VAL A 255 2.53 3.57 -20.04
N ALA A 256 3.65 4.18 -20.44
CA ALA A 256 4.26 3.96 -21.76
C ALA A 256 4.72 2.51 -21.97
N ALA A 257 5.02 1.78 -20.90
CA ALA A 257 5.35 0.35 -20.96
C ALA A 257 4.10 -0.55 -21.06
N GLY A 258 2.87 -0.03 -20.90
CA GLY A 258 1.62 -0.76 -21.03
C GLY A 258 0.92 -1.04 -19.69
N ALA A 259 1.27 -0.36 -18.60
CA ALA A 259 0.49 -0.45 -17.38
C ALA A 259 -0.94 0.07 -17.60
N MET A 260 -1.93 -0.65 -17.08
CA MET A 260 -3.35 -0.30 -17.09
C MET A 260 -3.72 0.62 -15.94
N ALA A 261 -3.03 0.50 -14.82
CA ALA A 261 -3.15 1.40 -13.68
C ALA A 261 -1.85 1.41 -12.86
N VAL A 262 -1.58 2.53 -12.18
CA VAL A 262 -0.48 2.67 -11.23
C VAL A 262 -1.05 3.25 -9.95
N ILE A 263 -1.03 2.47 -8.87
CA ILE A 263 -1.60 2.86 -7.58
C ILE A 263 -0.51 2.82 -6.52
N GLY A 264 -0.11 4.01 -6.05
CA GLY A 264 0.97 4.20 -5.10
C GLY A 264 0.54 4.09 -3.65
N THR A 265 1.50 3.75 -2.78
CA THR A 265 1.40 3.79 -1.32
C THR A 265 2.64 4.47 -0.74
N HIS A 266 2.77 4.65 0.55
CA HIS A 266 3.85 5.28 1.31
C HIS A 266 3.59 6.72 1.78
N PRO A 267 2.97 7.65 1.03
CA PRO A 267 2.83 9.02 1.53
C PRO A 267 1.98 9.14 2.80
N HIS A 268 1.18 8.12 3.17
CA HIS A 268 0.24 8.06 4.29
C HIS A 268 -0.80 9.19 4.28
N VAL A 269 -0.90 9.88 3.16
CA VAL A 269 -1.92 10.90 2.84
C VAL A 269 -2.38 10.72 1.40
N PRO A 270 -3.65 11.04 1.08
CA PRO A 270 -4.13 11.01 -0.29
C PRO A 270 -3.35 12.00 -1.17
N GLN A 271 -2.91 11.53 -2.32
CA GLN A 271 -2.35 12.38 -3.38
C GLN A 271 -3.33 12.46 -4.56
N PRO A 272 -3.26 13.50 -5.41
CA PRO A 272 -4.16 13.67 -6.53
C PRO A 272 -4.08 12.49 -7.52
N TRP A 273 -5.23 12.10 -8.05
CA TRP A 273 -5.30 11.20 -9.18
C TRP A 273 -4.94 11.96 -10.46
N GLU A 274 -4.12 11.35 -11.29
CA GLU A 274 -3.79 11.84 -12.63
C GLU A 274 -4.22 10.80 -13.66
N MET A 275 -4.68 11.28 -14.84
CA MET A 275 -5.02 10.43 -15.97
C MET A 275 -3.96 10.63 -17.05
N ILE A 276 -3.25 9.57 -17.42
CA ILE A 276 -2.18 9.62 -18.43
C ILE A 276 -2.59 8.81 -19.65
N ALA A 277 -2.47 9.40 -20.86
CA ALA A 277 -2.66 8.67 -22.10
C ALA A 277 -1.51 7.68 -22.32
N GLY A 278 -1.85 6.45 -22.66
CA GLY A 278 -0.92 5.36 -22.91
C GLY A 278 -1.42 4.37 -23.96
N PRO A 279 -0.64 3.34 -24.29
CA PRO A 279 -1.03 2.33 -25.30
C PRO A 279 -2.33 1.58 -24.96
N ALA A 280 -2.64 1.44 -23.67
CA ALA A 280 -3.87 0.79 -23.19
C ALA A 280 -5.06 1.76 -23.06
N GLY A 281 -4.95 2.99 -23.58
CA GLY A 281 -5.92 4.07 -23.38
C GLY A 281 -5.51 5.04 -22.28
N THR A 282 -6.48 5.71 -21.66
CA THR A 282 -6.21 6.64 -20.55
C THR A 282 -6.08 5.86 -19.25
N VAL A 283 -4.96 6.01 -18.56
CA VAL A 283 -4.52 5.20 -17.41
C VAL A 283 -4.60 6.03 -16.14
N PRO A 284 -5.32 5.57 -15.09
CA PRO A 284 -5.33 6.22 -13.79
C PRO A 284 -4.00 5.96 -13.05
N ILE A 285 -3.49 7.01 -12.43
CA ILE A 285 -2.34 6.95 -11.52
C ILE A 285 -2.64 7.73 -10.23
N THR A 286 -2.12 7.25 -9.12
CA THR A 286 -2.17 7.93 -7.81
C THR A 286 -0.89 7.70 -7.03
#